data_6c97349fb14f8675272e7b818661c6d7
#
_entry.id   6c97349fb14f8675272e7b818661c6d7
#
_cell.length_a   1.000
_cell.length_b   1.000
_cell.length_c   1.000
_cell.angle_alpha   90.00
_cell.angle_beta   90.00
_cell.angle_gamma   90.00
#
_symmetry.space_group_name_H-M   'P 1'
#
loop_
_entity.id
_entity.type
_entity.pdbx_description
1 polymer ?
#
loop_
_entity_poly.entity_id
_entity_poly.type
_entity_poly.pdbx_seq_one_letter_code
_entity_poly.pdbx_strand_id
1 'polypeptide(L)'
;MEPIFVGKGTEYRKKYDNYVEILKERLTEKRFFHSLSVAKEALRLAEKYGAEPEKAFLTGLLHDICKDEEPKRQLQLLNEFGIMLDNVEKGAKKLWHARSGAVYIREILKINDPEIISAVRYHTTARKGMSLLEKIVYLADFTSEDRDYEGVEDMRKAVDVSLEY
;
A
#
# COMPACT_ATOMS: atom_id res chain seq x y z
N MET A 1 12.11 -11.43 -8.60
CA MET A 1 12.77 -10.20 -9.07
C MET A 1 12.36 -9.04 -8.19
N GLU A 2 13.25 -8.11 -7.95
CA GLU A 2 12.98 -6.90 -7.18
C GLU A 2 13.33 -5.66 -8.02
N PRO A 3 12.65 -4.52 -7.80
CA PRO A 3 13.07 -3.25 -8.40
C PRO A 3 14.44 -2.83 -7.83
N ILE A 4 15.14 -1.98 -8.55
CA ILE A 4 16.42 -1.43 -8.12
C ILE A 4 16.16 -0.31 -7.10
N PHE A 5 16.71 -0.46 -5.90
CA PHE A 5 16.68 0.57 -4.86
C PHE A 5 18.01 1.34 -4.83
N VAL A 6 17.91 2.62 -4.52
CA VAL A 6 19.07 3.52 -4.36
C VAL A 6 18.90 4.37 -3.10
N GLY A 7 20.01 4.84 -2.53
CA GLY A 7 20.00 5.74 -1.38
C GLY A 7 19.20 5.19 -0.20
N LYS A 8 18.27 6.00 0.32
CA LYS A 8 17.39 5.62 1.44
C LYS A 8 16.54 4.39 1.15
N GLY A 9 16.13 4.19 -0.10
CA GLY A 9 15.37 3.02 -0.52
C GLY A 9 16.13 1.72 -0.26
N THR A 10 17.43 1.68 -0.53
CA THR A 10 18.29 0.52 -0.21
C THR A 10 18.34 0.27 1.29
N GLU A 11 18.51 1.33 2.08
CA GLU A 11 18.55 1.26 3.54
C GLU A 11 17.23 0.73 4.11
N TYR A 12 16.09 1.27 3.68
CA TYR A 12 14.78 0.85 4.16
C TYR A 12 14.42 -0.57 3.69
N ARG A 13 14.77 -0.93 2.46
CA ARG A 13 14.59 -2.30 1.95
C ARG A 13 15.28 -3.31 2.89
N LYS A 14 16.49 -3.01 3.33
CA LYS A 14 17.26 -3.84 4.23
C LYS A 14 16.69 -3.84 5.65
N LYS A 15 16.32 -2.68 6.16
CA LYS A 15 15.72 -2.51 7.49
C LYS A 15 14.44 -3.34 7.66
N TYR A 16 13.61 -3.39 6.62
CA TYR A 16 12.32 -4.09 6.62
C TYR A 16 12.36 -5.46 5.94
N ASP A 17 13.52 -6.08 5.89
CA ASP A 17 13.69 -7.39 5.26
C ASP A 17 12.75 -8.46 5.83
N ASN A 18 12.46 -8.43 7.13
CA ASN A 18 11.49 -9.32 7.75
C ASN A 18 10.09 -9.20 7.13
N TYR A 19 9.62 -7.99 6.85
CA TYR A 19 8.33 -7.78 6.16
C TYR A 19 8.39 -8.20 4.70
N VAL A 20 9.51 -7.98 4.04
CA VAL A 20 9.71 -8.42 2.66
C VAL A 20 9.61 -9.94 2.56
N GLU A 21 10.20 -10.68 3.50
CA GLU A 21 10.07 -12.14 3.52
C GLU A 21 8.61 -12.59 3.73
N ILE A 22 7.87 -11.92 4.60
CA ILE A 22 6.42 -12.17 4.77
C ILE A 22 5.67 -11.95 3.45
N LEU A 23 5.97 -10.87 2.73
CA LEU A 23 5.34 -10.59 1.44
C LEU A 23 5.66 -11.65 0.39
N LYS A 24 6.89 -12.17 0.35
CA LYS A 24 7.27 -13.26 -0.56
C LYS A 24 6.42 -14.51 -0.34
N GLU A 25 6.12 -14.81 0.91
CA GLU A 25 5.31 -15.98 1.27
C GLU A 25 3.81 -15.78 0.96
N ARG A 26 3.32 -14.54 1.05
CA ARG A 26 1.90 -14.22 0.95
C ARG A 26 1.44 -13.81 -0.44
N LEU A 27 2.32 -13.30 -1.27
CA LEU A 27 1.98 -12.69 -2.56
C LEU A 27 2.52 -13.49 -3.73
N THR A 28 1.81 -13.44 -4.85
CA THR A 28 2.36 -13.90 -6.14
C THR A 28 3.60 -13.06 -6.48
N GLU A 29 4.47 -13.61 -7.32
CA GLU A 29 5.69 -12.93 -7.75
C GLU A 29 5.40 -11.55 -8.36
N LYS A 30 4.37 -11.45 -9.19
CA LYS A 30 3.92 -10.19 -9.80
C LYS A 30 3.48 -9.18 -8.73
N ARG A 31 2.68 -9.60 -7.76
CA ARG A 31 2.18 -8.74 -6.69
C ARG A 31 3.28 -8.34 -5.72
N PHE A 32 4.21 -9.22 -5.46
CA PHE A 32 5.41 -8.93 -4.67
C PHE A 32 6.25 -7.83 -5.32
N PHE A 33 6.55 -7.95 -6.62
CA PHE A 33 7.27 -6.92 -7.37
C PHE A 33 6.53 -5.58 -7.33
N HIS A 34 5.21 -5.61 -7.50
CA HIS A 34 4.37 -4.42 -7.39
C HIS A 34 4.50 -3.73 -6.02
N SER A 35 4.42 -4.49 -4.93
CA SER A 35 4.53 -3.93 -3.58
C SER A 35 5.87 -3.25 -3.33
N LEU A 36 6.97 -3.82 -3.80
CA LEU A 36 8.28 -3.19 -3.72
C LEU A 36 8.36 -1.93 -4.60
N SER A 37 7.77 -1.97 -5.78
CA SER A 37 7.72 -0.82 -6.69
C SER A 37 6.91 0.34 -6.09
N VAL A 38 5.80 0.03 -5.43
CA VAL A 38 4.98 1.04 -4.73
C VAL A 38 5.73 1.63 -3.53
N ALA A 39 6.47 0.81 -2.77
CA ALA A 39 7.33 1.31 -1.68
C ALA A 39 8.35 2.34 -2.20
N LYS A 40 9.00 2.04 -3.32
CA LYS A 40 9.96 2.94 -3.97
C LYS A 40 9.30 4.25 -4.42
N GLU A 41 8.16 4.18 -5.07
CA GLU A 41 7.43 5.36 -5.55
C GLU A 41 6.87 6.20 -4.39
N ALA A 42 6.33 5.56 -3.35
CA ALA A 42 5.86 6.26 -2.16
C ALA A 42 6.99 7.01 -1.45
N LEU A 43 8.19 6.42 -1.38
CA LEU A 43 9.38 7.10 -0.86
C LEU A 43 9.71 8.34 -1.70
N ARG A 44 9.74 8.21 -3.02
CA ARG A 44 10.01 9.32 -3.93
C ARG A 44 9.03 10.47 -3.73
N LEU A 45 7.74 10.16 -3.69
CA LEU A 45 6.69 11.16 -3.48
C LEU A 45 6.75 11.81 -2.10
N ALA A 46 7.09 11.04 -1.07
CA ALA A 46 7.27 11.57 0.28
C ALA A 46 8.41 12.58 0.35
N GLU A 47 9.55 12.28 -0.28
CA GLU A 47 10.67 13.23 -0.37
C GLU A 47 10.30 14.49 -1.14
N LYS A 48 9.55 14.35 -2.22
CA LYS A 48 9.11 15.47 -3.05
C LYS A 48 8.11 16.38 -2.34
N TYR A 49 7.15 15.81 -1.62
CA TYR A 49 6.03 16.55 -1.04
C TYR A 49 6.12 16.77 0.47
N GLY A 50 7.24 16.41 1.08
CA GLY A 50 7.50 16.70 2.48
C GLY A 50 6.80 15.79 3.50
N ALA A 51 6.48 14.56 3.11
CA ALA A 51 6.03 13.53 4.04
C ALA A 51 7.24 12.77 4.63
N GLU A 52 7.00 11.97 5.66
CA GLU A 52 8.03 11.15 6.28
C GLU A 52 8.42 9.98 5.35
N PRO A 53 9.66 9.97 4.81
CA PRO A 53 10.04 9.01 3.77
C PRO A 53 9.98 7.56 4.19
N GLU A 54 10.46 7.24 5.39
CA GLU A 54 10.48 5.87 5.91
C GLU A 54 9.06 5.34 6.10
N LYS A 55 8.17 6.15 6.66
CA LYS A 55 6.76 5.79 6.86
C LYS A 55 6.06 5.55 5.52
N ALA A 56 6.31 6.38 4.52
CA ALA A 56 5.77 6.22 3.18
C ALA A 56 6.27 4.93 2.51
N PHE A 57 7.56 4.65 2.62
CA PHE A 57 8.15 3.40 2.13
C PHE A 57 7.48 2.18 2.77
N LEU A 58 7.40 2.15 4.08
CA LEU A 58 6.79 1.04 4.82
C LEU A 58 5.32 0.84 4.46
N THR A 59 4.56 1.93 4.37
CA THR A 59 3.13 1.86 4.02
C THR A 59 2.95 1.34 2.60
N GLY A 60 3.72 1.83 1.64
CA GLY A 60 3.70 1.35 0.26
C GLY A 60 4.08 -0.13 0.17
N LEU A 61 5.08 -0.55 0.93
CA LEU A 61 5.51 -1.95 1.00
C LEU A 61 4.37 -2.88 1.46
N LEU A 62 3.60 -2.47 2.46
CA LEU A 62 2.59 -3.29 3.11
C LEU A 62 1.16 -3.12 2.59
N HIS A 63 0.92 -2.17 1.68
CA HIS A 63 -0.45 -1.80 1.28
C HIS A 63 -1.29 -2.96 0.73
N ASP A 64 -0.67 -3.91 0.06
CA ASP A 64 -1.33 -5.05 -0.60
C ASP A 64 -1.09 -6.40 0.12
N ILE A 65 -0.69 -6.38 1.38
CA ILE A 65 -0.30 -7.61 2.12
C ILE A 65 -1.38 -8.70 2.13
N CYS A 66 -2.66 -8.32 2.03
CA CYS A 66 -3.79 -9.26 1.95
C CYS A 66 -4.37 -9.41 0.54
N LYS A 67 -3.74 -8.86 -0.50
CA LYS A 67 -4.30 -8.83 -1.87
C LYS A 67 -4.57 -10.22 -2.44
N ASP A 68 -3.66 -11.15 -2.22
CA ASP A 68 -3.73 -12.51 -2.75
C ASP A 68 -4.32 -13.51 -1.75
N GLU A 69 -4.77 -13.04 -0.59
CA GLU A 69 -5.47 -13.87 0.38
C GLU A 69 -6.87 -14.23 -0.11
N GLU A 70 -7.29 -15.47 0.10
CA GLU A 70 -8.64 -15.90 -0.28
C GLU A 70 -9.72 -15.05 0.40
N PRO A 71 -10.81 -14.68 -0.29
CA PRO A 71 -11.87 -13.87 0.30
C PRO A 71 -12.41 -14.41 1.62
N LYS A 72 -12.55 -15.72 1.72
CA LYS A 72 -13.00 -16.38 2.95
C LYS A 72 -12.08 -16.11 4.13
N ARG A 73 -10.77 -16.15 3.91
CA ARG A 73 -9.78 -15.88 4.95
C ARG A 73 -9.75 -14.40 5.31
N GLN A 74 -9.93 -13.51 4.35
CA GLN A 74 -10.06 -12.07 4.60
C GLN A 74 -11.27 -11.79 5.51
N LEU A 75 -12.42 -12.42 5.24
CA LEU A 75 -13.60 -12.29 6.09
C LEU A 75 -13.38 -12.87 7.49
N GLN A 76 -12.70 -14.00 7.61
CA GLN A 76 -12.36 -14.59 8.90
C GLN A 76 -11.52 -13.63 9.74
N LEU A 77 -10.50 -13.02 9.16
CA LEU A 77 -9.67 -12.04 9.83
C LEU A 77 -10.49 -10.82 10.31
N LEU A 78 -11.35 -10.30 9.44
CA LEU A 78 -12.21 -9.17 9.81
C LEU A 78 -13.16 -9.54 10.96
N ASN A 79 -13.79 -10.70 10.89
CA ASN A 79 -14.70 -11.18 11.93
C ASN A 79 -13.99 -11.40 13.26
N GLU A 80 -12.78 -11.97 13.24
CA GLU A 80 -11.98 -12.22 14.43
C GLU A 80 -11.73 -10.94 15.24
N PHE A 81 -11.53 -9.82 14.56
CA PHE A 81 -11.28 -8.53 15.19
C PHE A 81 -12.49 -7.60 15.22
N GLY A 82 -13.70 -8.13 15.00
CA GLY A 82 -14.95 -7.40 15.16
C GLY A 82 -15.19 -6.32 14.10
N ILE A 83 -14.58 -6.43 12.92
CA ILE A 83 -14.73 -5.48 11.84
C ILE A 83 -15.88 -5.91 10.94
N MET A 84 -16.87 -5.03 10.78
CA MET A 84 -18.01 -5.26 9.88
C MET A 84 -17.79 -4.49 8.57
N LEU A 85 -18.00 -5.19 7.44
CA LEU A 85 -18.03 -4.56 6.13
C LEU A 85 -19.34 -3.78 5.96
N ASP A 86 -19.26 -2.61 5.35
CA ASP A 86 -20.45 -1.88 4.94
C ASP A 86 -21.13 -2.53 3.72
N ASN A 87 -22.29 -1.99 3.30
CA ASN A 87 -23.05 -2.58 2.20
C ASN A 87 -22.33 -2.50 0.86
N VAL A 88 -21.52 -1.47 0.64
CA VAL A 88 -20.72 -1.31 -0.58
C VAL A 88 -19.59 -2.33 -0.59
N GLU A 89 -18.88 -2.44 0.52
CA GLU A 89 -17.77 -3.40 0.68
C GLU A 89 -18.23 -4.84 0.50
N LYS A 90 -19.38 -5.22 1.08
CA LYS A 90 -19.96 -6.57 0.94
C LYS A 90 -20.18 -6.97 -0.52
N GLY A 91 -20.56 -6.03 -1.38
CA GLY A 91 -20.79 -6.25 -2.80
C GLY A 91 -19.52 -6.21 -3.66
N ALA A 92 -18.37 -5.86 -3.10
CA ALA A 92 -17.15 -5.60 -3.87
C ALA A 92 -15.94 -6.32 -3.25
N LYS A 93 -15.86 -7.63 -3.46
CA LYS A 93 -14.79 -8.49 -2.90
C LYS A 93 -13.38 -7.95 -3.19
N LYS A 94 -13.17 -7.35 -4.35
CA LYS A 94 -11.87 -6.77 -4.73
C LYS A 94 -11.42 -5.62 -3.83
N LEU A 95 -12.29 -5.05 -3.01
CA LEU A 95 -11.97 -4.00 -2.06
C LEU A 95 -11.59 -4.54 -0.66
N TRP A 96 -11.85 -5.80 -0.38
CA TRP A 96 -11.68 -6.37 0.94
C TRP A 96 -10.22 -6.38 1.42
N HIS A 97 -9.26 -6.53 0.50
CA HIS A 97 -7.85 -6.59 0.85
C HIS A 97 -7.32 -5.30 1.51
N ALA A 98 -7.90 -4.15 1.22
CA ALA A 98 -7.54 -2.90 1.89
C ALA A 98 -8.00 -2.92 3.35
N ARG A 99 -9.20 -3.40 3.58
CA ARG A 99 -9.79 -3.56 4.93
C ARG A 99 -9.02 -4.61 5.74
N SER A 100 -8.87 -5.80 5.20
CA SER A 100 -8.15 -6.90 5.85
C SER A 100 -6.67 -6.59 6.02
N GLY A 101 -6.05 -5.91 5.05
CA GLY A 101 -4.67 -5.46 5.13
C GLY A 101 -4.44 -4.51 6.30
N ALA A 102 -5.32 -3.52 6.49
CA ALA A 102 -5.25 -2.60 7.61
C ALA A 102 -5.34 -3.33 8.96
N VAL A 103 -6.26 -4.30 9.08
CA VAL A 103 -6.41 -5.13 10.28
C VAL A 103 -5.16 -6.01 10.50
N TYR A 104 -4.66 -6.64 9.44
CA TYR A 104 -3.46 -7.48 9.50
C TYR A 104 -2.24 -6.70 10.03
N ILE A 105 -2.02 -5.51 9.50
CA ILE A 105 -0.92 -4.65 9.91
C ILE A 105 -1.04 -4.28 11.40
N ARG A 106 -2.21 -3.89 11.83
CA ARG A 106 -2.46 -3.49 13.23
C ARG A 106 -2.38 -4.69 14.20
N GLU A 107 -3.07 -5.77 13.89
CA GLU A 107 -3.30 -6.85 14.85
C GLU A 107 -2.24 -7.96 14.76
N ILE A 108 -1.72 -8.25 13.58
CA ILE A 108 -0.73 -9.33 13.39
C ILE A 108 0.69 -8.77 13.40
N LEU A 109 0.95 -7.72 12.62
CA LEU A 109 2.28 -7.10 12.59
C LEU A 109 2.52 -6.14 13.74
N LYS A 110 1.48 -5.79 14.51
CA LYS A 110 1.57 -4.89 15.67
C LYS A 110 2.09 -3.48 15.34
N ILE A 111 1.78 -3.00 14.16
CA ILE A 111 2.05 -1.63 13.74
C ILE A 111 0.85 -0.77 14.14
N ASN A 112 1.00 0.06 15.16
CA ASN A 112 -0.09 0.85 15.75
C ASN A 112 -0.10 2.32 15.30
N ASP A 113 0.56 2.65 14.19
CA ASP A 113 0.55 4.00 13.64
C ASP A 113 -0.77 4.24 12.88
N PRO A 114 -1.65 5.13 13.37
CA PRO A 114 -2.95 5.35 12.73
C PRO A 114 -2.86 5.92 11.30
N GLU A 115 -1.80 6.64 10.97
CA GLU A 115 -1.60 7.15 9.60
C GLU A 115 -1.32 6.00 8.63
N ILE A 116 -0.47 5.06 9.02
CA ILE A 116 -0.17 3.86 8.21
C ILE A 116 -1.43 3.02 8.01
N ILE A 117 -2.14 2.75 9.09
CA ILE A 117 -3.38 1.95 9.08
C ILE A 117 -4.42 2.60 8.15
N SER A 118 -4.63 3.91 8.27
CA SER A 118 -5.57 4.64 7.41
C SER A 118 -5.15 4.64 5.95
N ALA A 119 -3.86 4.81 5.67
CA ALA A 119 -3.37 4.82 4.30
C ALA A 119 -3.58 3.46 3.61
N VAL A 120 -3.35 2.36 4.31
CA VAL A 120 -3.66 1.01 3.79
C VAL A 120 -5.17 0.81 3.65
N ARG A 121 -5.95 1.21 4.64
CA ARG A 121 -7.41 1.08 4.64
C ARG A 121 -8.07 1.76 3.43
N TYR A 122 -7.59 2.93 3.05
CA TYR A 122 -8.21 3.75 2.00
C TYR A 122 -7.46 3.74 0.66
N HIS A 123 -6.49 2.85 0.48
CA HIS A 123 -5.69 2.85 -0.75
C HIS A 123 -6.46 2.45 -2.01
N THR A 124 -7.61 1.76 -1.89
CA THR A 124 -8.43 1.37 -3.04
C THR A 124 -9.58 2.32 -3.31
N THR A 125 -10.15 2.94 -2.28
CA THR A 125 -11.39 3.71 -2.39
C THR A 125 -11.16 5.21 -2.31
N ALA A 126 -10.04 5.64 -1.74
CA ALA A 126 -9.85 7.00 -1.28
C ALA A 126 -10.91 7.39 -0.23
N ARG A 127 -10.91 8.61 0.22
CA ARG A 127 -11.93 9.20 1.07
C ARG A 127 -11.83 10.73 1.06
N LYS A 128 -12.86 11.40 1.56
CA LYS A 128 -12.80 12.85 1.79
C LYS A 128 -11.80 13.15 2.91
N GLY A 129 -10.98 14.19 2.74
CA GLY A 129 -10.04 14.63 3.75
C GLY A 129 -8.85 13.70 3.96
N MET A 130 -8.35 13.09 2.89
CA MET A 130 -7.15 12.23 2.95
C MET A 130 -5.96 12.98 3.50
N SER A 131 -5.19 12.31 4.38
CA SER A 131 -3.89 12.80 4.83
C SER A 131 -2.87 12.81 3.67
N LEU A 132 -1.77 13.51 3.85
CA LEU A 132 -0.68 13.50 2.86
C LEU A 132 -0.18 12.08 2.59
N LEU A 133 0.01 11.27 3.62
CA LEU A 133 0.43 9.87 3.45
C LEU A 133 -0.61 9.05 2.68
N GLU A 134 -1.89 9.22 2.97
CA GLU A 134 -2.96 8.54 2.23
C GLU A 134 -2.93 8.88 0.74
N LYS A 135 -2.75 10.15 0.39
CA LYS A 135 -2.64 10.61 -1.00
C LYS A 135 -1.41 10.02 -1.69
N ILE A 136 -0.27 10.04 -1.01
CA ILE A 136 0.99 9.49 -1.54
C ILE A 136 0.84 8.01 -1.87
N VAL A 137 0.34 7.21 -0.94
CA VAL A 137 0.20 5.75 -1.15
C VAL A 137 -0.83 5.45 -2.24
N TYR A 138 -1.96 6.15 -2.24
CA TYR A 138 -2.99 6.01 -3.27
C TYR A 138 -2.42 6.28 -4.67
N LEU A 139 -1.69 7.37 -4.84
CA LEU A 139 -1.12 7.74 -6.14
C LEU A 139 0.10 6.90 -6.52
N ALA A 140 0.94 6.52 -5.55
CA ALA A 140 2.08 5.64 -5.79
C ALA A 140 1.64 4.29 -6.38
N ASP A 141 0.49 3.78 -5.96
CA ASP A 141 -0.10 2.56 -6.50
C ASP A 141 -0.43 2.67 -8.01
N PHE A 142 -0.77 3.86 -8.48
CA PHE A 142 -1.04 4.13 -9.90
C PHE A 142 0.21 4.47 -10.72
N THR A 143 1.27 4.95 -10.11
CA THR A 143 2.43 5.51 -10.81
C THR A 143 3.73 4.72 -10.64
N SER A 144 3.70 3.65 -9.85
CA SER A 144 4.87 2.78 -9.64
C SER A 144 5.42 2.23 -10.95
N GLU A 145 6.71 1.93 -10.96
CA GLU A 145 7.43 1.55 -12.19
C GLU A 145 6.90 0.28 -12.89
N ASP A 146 6.24 -0.60 -12.16
CA ASP A 146 5.63 -1.82 -12.69
C ASP A 146 4.31 -1.56 -13.44
N ARG A 147 3.71 -0.39 -13.28
CA ARG A 147 2.45 -0.04 -13.93
C ARG A 147 2.67 0.25 -15.41
N ASP A 148 1.81 -0.35 -16.24
CA ASP A 148 1.87 -0.20 -17.71
C ASP A 148 0.43 -0.26 -18.25
N TYR A 149 -0.32 0.80 -18.04
CA TYR A 149 -1.66 0.99 -18.59
C TYR A 149 -1.70 2.24 -19.47
N GLU A 150 -2.68 2.30 -20.35
CA GLU A 150 -2.87 3.48 -21.22
C GLU A 150 -3.08 4.74 -20.38
N GLY A 151 -2.22 5.73 -20.55
CA GLY A 151 -2.25 6.99 -19.81
C GLY A 151 -1.37 7.02 -18.55
N VAL A 152 -0.63 5.95 -18.25
CA VAL A 152 0.25 5.92 -17.06
C VAL A 152 1.28 7.04 -17.05
N GLU A 153 1.85 7.39 -18.22
CA GLU A 153 2.83 8.47 -18.32
C GLU A 153 2.20 9.84 -18.05
N ASP A 154 0.96 10.05 -18.45
CA ASP A 154 0.23 11.28 -18.13
C ASP A 154 -0.08 11.37 -16.63
N MET A 155 -0.42 10.25 -16.01
CA MET A 155 -0.61 10.18 -14.57
C MET A 155 0.68 10.48 -13.81
N ARG A 156 1.81 9.91 -14.25
CA ARG A 156 3.13 10.19 -13.65
C ARG A 156 3.50 11.68 -13.74
N LYS A 157 3.24 12.32 -14.87
CA LYS A 157 3.44 13.76 -15.04
C LYS A 157 2.54 14.58 -14.14
N ALA A 158 1.25 14.21 -14.04
CA ALA A 158 0.29 14.89 -13.18
C ALA A 158 0.70 14.82 -11.71
N VAL A 159 1.10 13.65 -11.23
CA VAL A 159 1.56 13.43 -9.84
C VAL A 159 2.83 14.22 -9.54
N ASP A 160 3.71 14.42 -10.53
CA ASP A 160 4.91 15.25 -10.36
C ASP A 160 4.59 16.76 -10.26
N VAL A 161 3.42 17.18 -10.70
CA VAL A 161 2.95 18.57 -10.57
C VAL A 161 2.22 18.79 -9.23
N SER A 162 1.30 17.88 -8.88
CA SER A 162 0.49 18.02 -7.66
C SER A 162 -0.14 16.68 -7.27
N LEU A 163 -0.38 16.49 -5.96
CA LEU A 163 -1.15 15.37 -5.42
C LEU A 163 -2.67 15.68 -5.36
N GLU A 164 -3.10 16.84 -5.81
CA GLU A 164 -4.50 17.30 -5.70
C GLU A 164 -5.33 17.08 -6.98
N TYR A 165 -4.83 16.39 -7.97
CA TYR A 165 -5.55 16.07 -9.19
C TYR A 165 -6.31 14.75 -9.10
#